data_41a03c02ca79ef1a11efc67de028f3fb
#
_entry.id   41a03c02ca79ef1a11efc67de028f3fb
#
_cell.length_a   1.000
_cell.length_b   1.000
_cell.length_c   1.000
_cell.angle_alpha   90.00
_cell.angle_beta   90.00
_cell.angle_gamma   90.00
#
_symmetry.space_group_name_H-M   'P 1'
#
loop_
_entity.id
_entity.type
_entity.pdbx_description
1 polymer ?
#
loop_
_entity_poly.entity_id
_entity_poly.type
_entity_poly.pdbx_seq_one_letter_code
_entity_poly.pdbx_strand_id
1 'polypeptide(L)'
;MRSRDWTVLAALLVAIGGTYAAEPPALPRRDSVPKLLRSIEFGDWGSAVVRFGDLNGDGQIEALVAQEDASGGQDKIMITCLTAIDLEGKILWQVGKPDRRNVWTGGDTPIQVHDIDGDGQAEVIYQNPDSLLTILDGKTGKQKKQVQLAGGHDCLLFADFAGSGRAQQLVVKDRYSNFWVYDAAQDFKLLWSKEKVITGHYPINFDFNGDGKDELLLGYRLYAPDGKILWSHDEFPSNRDGHNDAVDVKDMDGDGRAEIALATSQDAVLLDADGKILFRKPMHHTQHAMIGRFRPDMPGQQQAFFISREDSPGPGIPAKALEALYTKPGDLLWDNTKQKDADKDGTLTQAVVVENWTGNPNENFLALNRRGNGPPVLLDGWGREVAVFPFPQRVAQPQPAGGRSPRDLYTGYYVKHIDVYGDEREEILVYDENRLSIYTNAALREKVQWYNDTIYNGRK
;
A
#
# COMPACT_ATOMS: atom_id res chain seq x y z
N MET A 1 53.64 25.83 46.50
CA MET A 1 53.40 24.51 45.90
C MET A 1 52.34 24.67 44.84
N ARG A 2 52.61 24.19 43.63
CA ARG A 2 52.00 24.68 42.37
C ARG A 2 50.59 24.10 42.17
N SER A 3 49.63 25.03 41.89
CA SER A 3 48.31 24.77 41.32
C SER A 3 48.44 24.34 39.85
N ARG A 4 47.75 23.28 39.44
CA ARG A 4 47.59 22.91 38.02
C ARG A 4 46.19 23.32 37.60
N ASP A 5 46.12 24.32 36.74
CA ASP A 5 44.91 24.73 36.01
C ASP A 5 44.60 23.70 34.94
N TRP A 6 43.34 23.17 34.95
CA TRP A 6 42.79 22.39 33.88
C TRP A 6 41.85 23.31 33.06
N THR A 7 42.37 23.77 31.94
CA THR A 7 41.55 24.45 30.94
C THR A 7 40.77 23.41 30.15
N VAL A 8 39.46 23.38 30.33
CA VAL A 8 38.54 22.56 29.52
C VAL A 8 38.33 23.31 28.23
N LEU A 9 38.86 22.79 27.14
CA LEU A 9 38.55 23.24 25.77
C LEU A 9 37.18 22.70 25.38
N ALA A 10 36.14 23.53 25.41
CA ALA A 10 34.86 23.21 24.82
C ALA A 10 34.98 23.34 23.29
N ALA A 11 34.99 22.19 22.61
CA ALA A 11 34.91 22.16 21.17
C ALA A 11 33.47 22.52 20.77
N LEU A 12 33.30 23.69 20.17
CA LEU A 12 32.08 24.13 19.56
C LEU A 12 31.88 23.35 18.22
N LEU A 13 31.06 22.33 18.25
CA LEU A 13 30.59 21.67 17.02
C LEU A 13 29.63 22.66 16.33
N VAL A 14 30.15 23.43 15.40
CA VAL A 14 29.32 24.14 14.43
C VAL A 14 28.78 23.08 13.48
N ALA A 15 27.52 22.75 13.62
CA ALA A 15 26.79 21.98 12.61
C ALA A 15 26.70 22.85 11.34
N ILE A 16 27.63 22.62 10.42
CA ILE A 16 27.52 23.15 9.06
C ILE A 16 26.36 22.38 8.42
N GLY A 17 25.23 23.06 8.24
CA GLY A 17 24.13 22.58 7.38
C GLY A 17 24.67 22.41 5.96
N GLY A 18 25.19 21.22 5.67
CA GLY A 18 25.59 20.84 4.33
C GLY A 18 24.34 20.72 3.47
N THR A 19 24.26 21.50 2.41
CA THR A 19 23.34 21.23 1.31
C THR A 19 23.73 19.87 0.73
N TYR A 20 22.91 18.84 0.96
CA TYR A 20 23.06 17.53 0.34
C TYR A 20 22.74 17.64 -1.16
N ALA A 21 23.72 18.06 -1.92
CA ALA A 21 23.66 18.10 -3.38
C ALA A 21 24.67 17.11 -3.96
N ALA A 22 24.54 15.83 -3.58
CA ALA A 22 25.25 14.80 -4.31
C ALA A 22 24.68 14.77 -5.74
N GLU A 23 25.57 14.73 -6.73
CA GLU A 23 25.14 14.57 -8.11
C GLU A 23 24.40 13.23 -8.25
N PRO A 24 23.23 13.22 -8.90
CA PRO A 24 22.49 11.99 -9.10
C PRO A 24 23.30 11.00 -9.97
N PRO A 25 23.13 9.68 -9.78
CA PRO A 25 23.76 8.66 -10.62
C PRO A 25 23.50 8.91 -12.10
N ALA A 26 24.43 8.49 -12.98
CA ALA A 26 24.27 8.68 -14.42
C ALA A 26 23.07 7.89 -14.98
N LEU A 27 22.37 8.42 -15.98
CA LEU A 27 21.35 7.71 -16.75
C LEU A 27 21.88 7.33 -18.15
N PRO A 28 21.38 6.22 -18.76
CA PRO A 28 20.52 5.21 -18.14
C PRO A 28 21.27 4.38 -17.10
N ARG A 29 20.55 3.93 -16.07
CA ARG A 29 21.13 3.07 -15.03
C ARG A 29 21.36 1.65 -15.57
N ARG A 30 22.58 1.15 -15.43
CA ARG A 30 22.95 -0.21 -15.88
C ARG A 30 22.49 -1.30 -14.93
N ASP A 31 22.19 -0.94 -13.68
CA ASP A 31 21.71 -1.81 -12.61
C ASP A 31 20.18 -1.85 -12.52
N SER A 32 19.46 -1.21 -13.44
CA SER A 32 18.00 -1.17 -13.49
C SER A 32 17.51 -1.45 -14.92
N VAL A 33 17.37 -2.73 -15.26
CA VAL A 33 16.97 -3.17 -16.61
C VAL A 33 15.78 -4.14 -16.50
N PRO A 34 14.53 -3.67 -16.66
CA PRO A 34 13.36 -4.52 -16.61
C PRO A 34 13.41 -5.64 -17.64
N LYS A 35 13.14 -6.85 -17.20
CA LYS A 35 12.99 -8.02 -18.05
C LYS A 35 11.65 -8.67 -17.74
N LEU A 36 10.78 -8.78 -18.74
CA LEU A 36 9.54 -9.53 -18.60
C LEU A 36 9.88 -11.02 -18.42
N LEU A 37 9.44 -11.57 -17.30
CA LEU A 37 9.56 -12.99 -16.99
C LEU A 37 8.35 -13.77 -17.49
N ARG A 38 7.17 -13.20 -17.22
CA ARG A 38 5.92 -13.87 -17.52
C ARG A 38 4.79 -12.87 -17.77
N SER A 39 3.87 -13.26 -18.64
CA SER A 39 2.58 -12.60 -18.81
C SER A 39 1.47 -13.65 -18.76
N ILE A 40 0.50 -13.45 -17.87
CA ILE A 40 -0.62 -14.36 -17.62
C ILE A 40 -1.89 -13.65 -18.07
N GLU A 41 -2.57 -14.21 -19.06
CA GLU A 41 -3.86 -13.68 -19.53
C GLU A 41 -5.00 -14.23 -18.64
N PHE A 42 -5.84 -13.35 -18.14
CA PHE A 42 -6.87 -13.72 -17.16
C PHE A 42 -8.15 -14.31 -17.79
N GLY A 43 -8.42 -14.08 -19.06
CA GLY A 43 -9.66 -14.59 -19.68
C GLY A 43 -10.93 -13.98 -19.06
N ASP A 44 -11.97 -14.80 -18.89
CA ASP A 44 -13.28 -14.33 -18.40
C ASP A 44 -13.34 -14.08 -16.89
N TRP A 45 -12.37 -14.60 -16.12
CA TRP A 45 -12.27 -14.46 -14.67
C TRP A 45 -11.37 -13.28 -14.24
N GLY A 46 -10.91 -12.49 -15.18
CA GLY A 46 -10.01 -11.38 -14.90
C GLY A 46 -10.64 -10.27 -14.08
N SER A 47 -9.82 -9.64 -13.26
CA SER A 47 -10.13 -8.44 -12.47
C SER A 47 -8.84 -7.75 -12.09
N ALA A 48 -8.93 -6.47 -11.74
CA ALA A 48 -7.81 -5.73 -11.16
C ALA A 48 -7.75 -5.81 -9.62
N VAL A 49 -8.59 -6.62 -9.00
CA VAL A 49 -8.49 -6.97 -7.58
C VAL A 49 -7.71 -8.27 -7.46
N VAL A 50 -6.43 -8.16 -7.14
CA VAL A 50 -5.52 -9.30 -7.02
C VAL A 50 -4.89 -9.30 -5.62
N ARG A 51 -4.84 -10.49 -5.00
CA ARG A 51 -4.11 -10.75 -3.76
C ARG A 51 -3.08 -11.83 -4.01
N PHE A 52 -1.99 -11.80 -3.27
CA PHE A 52 -0.91 -12.75 -3.41
C PHE A 52 -0.63 -13.42 -2.07
N GLY A 53 -0.21 -14.68 -2.10
CA GLY A 53 0.16 -15.45 -0.93
C GLY A 53 0.34 -16.93 -1.27
N ASP A 54 0.98 -17.68 -0.39
CA ASP A 54 1.07 -19.13 -0.49
C ASP A 54 -0.27 -19.74 -0.09
N LEU A 55 -1.14 -19.95 -1.09
CA LEU A 55 -2.49 -20.48 -0.87
C LEU A 55 -2.52 -21.98 -0.62
N ASN A 56 -1.53 -22.71 -1.10
CA ASN A 56 -1.54 -24.16 -1.10
C ASN A 56 -0.54 -24.79 -0.13
N GLY A 57 0.30 -23.99 0.52
CA GLY A 57 1.28 -24.41 1.52
C GLY A 57 2.52 -25.08 0.93
N ASP A 58 2.85 -24.81 -0.35
CA ASP A 58 4.02 -25.41 -1.01
C ASP A 58 5.27 -24.53 -1.00
N GLY A 59 5.18 -23.33 -0.42
CA GLY A 59 6.25 -22.36 -0.32
C GLY A 59 6.38 -21.47 -1.55
N GLN A 60 5.45 -21.53 -2.49
CA GLN A 60 5.39 -20.64 -3.65
C GLN A 60 4.23 -19.66 -3.49
N ILE A 61 4.31 -18.53 -4.19
CA ILE A 61 3.25 -17.52 -4.16
C ILE A 61 2.24 -17.79 -5.27
N GLU A 62 0.98 -17.78 -4.92
CA GLU A 62 -0.14 -17.77 -5.83
C GLU A 62 -0.78 -16.40 -5.94
N ALA A 63 -1.57 -16.21 -6.99
CA ALA A 63 -2.43 -15.05 -7.15
C ALA A 63 -3.90 -15.43 -7.00
N LEU A 64 -4.63 -14.65 -6.20
CA LEU A 64 -6.06 -14.70 -6.05
C LEU A 64 -6.68 -13.52 -6.77
N VAL A 65 -7.45 -13.77 -7.81
CA VAL A 65 -8.17 -12.75 -8.57
C VAL A 65 -9.64 -12.73 -8.15
N ALA A 66 -10.15 -11.57 -7.76
CA ALA A 66 -11.51 -11.39 -7.28
C ALA A 66 -12.32 -10.51 -8.21
N GLN A 67 -13.45 -11.00 -8.70
CA GLN A 67 -14.42 -10.20 -9.46
C GLN A 67 -15.48 -9.62 -8.53
N GLU A 68 -15.85 -8.37 -8.80
CA GLU A 68 -16.74 -7.58 -7.98
C GLU A 68 -17.91 -7.01 -8.80
N ASP A 69 -19.12 -7.18 -8.28
CA ASP A 69 -20.31 -6.47 -8.75
C ASP A 69 -20.56 -5.24 -7.88
N ALA A 70 -20.42 -4.07 -8.46
CA ALA A 70 -20.69 -2.79 -7.83
C ALA A 70 -22.01 -2.14 -8.32
N SER A 71 -22.90 -2.90 -8.93
CA SER A 71 -24.19 -2.39 -9.43
C SER A 71 -25.04 -1.75 -8.33
N GLY A 72 -24.84 -2.14 -7.08
CA GLY A 72 -25.45 -1.55 -5.88
C GLY A 72 -24.84 -0.23 -5.40
N GLY A 73 -23.75 0.23 -6.02
CA GLY A 73 -22.96 1.39 -5.59
C GLY A 73 -21.72 1.02 -4.79
N GLN A 74 -20.87 2.00 -4.48
CA GLN A 74 -19.59 1.79 -3.80
C GLN A 74 -19.71 1.16 -2.40
N ASP A 75 -20.84 1.38 -1.72
CA ASP A 75 -21.10 0.83 -0.38
C ASP A 75 -21.77 -0.55 -0.42
N LYS A 76 -21.88 -1.16 -1.61
CA LYS A 76 -22.54 -2.47 -1.83
C LYS A 76 -21.80 -3.32 -2.85
N ILE A 77 -20.48 -3.28 -2.77
CA ILE A 77 -19.61 -4.12 -3.60
C ILE A 77 -19.75 -5.57 -3.16
N MET A 78 -20.08 -6.45 -4.09
CA MET A 78 -20.24 -7.88 -3.84
C MET A 78 -19.15 -8.67 -4.57
N ILE A 79 -18.39 -9.47 -3.86
CA ILE A 79 -17.46 -10.43 -4.46
C ILE A 79 -18.28 -11.56 -5.05
N THR A 80 -18.15 -11.76 -6.37
CA THR A 80 -18.99 -12.68 -7.16
C THR A 80 -18.24 -13.90 -7.67
N CYS A 81 -16.94 -13.76 -7.90
CA CYS A 81 -16.08 -14.85 -8.33
C CYS A 81 -14.67 -14.68 -7.77
N LEU A 82 -14.10 -15.79 -7.30
CA LEU A 82 -12.72 -15.89 -6.87
C LEU A 82 -12.02 -16.94 -7.71
N THR A 83 -10.86 -16.63 -8.26
CA THR A 83 -10.03 -17.54 -9.03
C THR A 83 -8.60 -17.52 -8.49
N ALA A 84 -8.15 -18.64 -7.96
CA ALA A 84 -6.76 -18.84 -7.56
C ALA A 84 -5.96 -19.44 -8.71
N ILE A 85 -4.79 -18.86 -8.98
CA ILE A 85 -3.87 -19.32 -10.00
C ILE A 85 -2.45 -19.41 -9.45
N ASP A 86 -1.66 -20.35 -9.99
CA ASP A 86 -0.22 -20.27 -9.83
C ASP A 86 0.38 -19.17 -10.74
N LEU A 87 1.65 -18.84 -10.54
CA LEU A 87 2.30 -17.83 -11.37
C LEU A 87 2.73 -18.35 -12.75
N GLU A 88 2.40 -19.57 -13.12
CA GLU A 88 2.38 -20.12 -14.48
C GLU A 88 1.06 -19.82 -15.20
N GLY A 89 0.03 -19.36 -14.48
CA GLY A 89 -1.31 -19.06 -15.01
C GLY A 89 -2.26 -20.26 -14.99
N LYS A 90 -1.92 -21.36 -14.33
CA LYS A 90 -2.80 -22.49 -14.14
C LYS A 90 -3.82 -22.19 -13.05
N ILE A 91 -5.08 -22.36 -13.36
CA ILE A 91 -6.15 -22.25 -12.36
C ILE A 91 -6.04 -23.43 -11.37
N LEU A 92 -5.89 -23.11 -10.10
CA LEU A 92 -5.90 -24.08 -9.00
C LEU A 92 -7.33 -24.41 -8.58
N TRP A 93 -8.13 -23.37 -8.40
CA TRP A 93 -9.56 -23.50 -8.11
C TRP A 93 -10.31 -22.21 -8.48
N GLN A 94 -11.64 -22.33 -8.57
CA GLN A 94 -12.53 -21.20 -8.81
C GLN A 94 -13.82 -21.36 -8.00
N VAL A 95 -14.25 -20.27 -7.35
CA VAL A 95 -15.50 -20.19 -6.59
C VAL A 95 -16.35 -19.07 -7.19
N GLY A 96 -17.62 -19.35 -7.43
CA GLY A 96 -18.52 -18.46 -8.14
C GLY A 96 -18.46 -18.64 -9.65
N LYS A 97 -19.13 -17.77 -10.38
CA LYS A 97 -19.19 -17.80 -11.85
C LYS A 97 -18.52 -16.55 -12.41
N PRO A 98 -17.50 -16.69 -13.26
CA PRO A 98 -16.84 -15.54 -13.84
C PRO A 98 -17.79 -14.75 -14.77
N ASP A 99 -17.68 -13.42 -14.70
CA ASP A 99 -18.40 -12.51 -15.56
C ASP A 99 -17.56 -11.27 -15.83
N ARG A 100 -17.19 -11.03 -17.09
CA ARG A 100 -16.39 -9.87 -17.50
C ARG A 100 -17.00 -8.51 -17.21
N ARG A 101 -18.26 -8.45 -16.81
CA ARG A 101 -18.90 -7.22 -16.36
C ARG A 101 -18.57 -6.86 -14.92
N ASN A 102 -18.09 -7.83 -14.15
CA ASN A 102 -17.76 -7.71 -12.73
C ASN A 102 -16.27 -7.43 -12.52
N VAL A 103 -15.78 -6.37 -13.14
CA VAL A 103 -14.36 -5.95 -13.08
C VAL A 103 -14.17 -4.61 -12.37
N TRP A 104 -15.13 -4.26 -11.51
CA TRP A 104 -15.07 -3.01 -10.76
C TRP A 104 -13.85 -2.96 -9.83
N THR A 105 -13.21 -1.80 -9.74
CA THR A 105 -12.00 -1.59 -8.93
C THR A 105 -12.02 -0.24 -8.20
N GLY A 106 -13.18 0.33 -7.99
CA GLY A 106 -13.33 1.69 -7.48
C GLY A 106 -13.46 1.84 -5.97
N GLY A 107 -13.24 0.78 -5.20
CA GLY A 107 -13.37 0.80 -3.75
C GLY A 107 -12.31 -0.03 -3.04
N ASP A 108 -12.30 0.06 -1.74
CA ASP A 108 -11.56 -0.85 -0.90
C ASP A 108 -12.27 -2.20 -0.95
N THR A 109 -11.53 -3.28 -1.15
CA THR A 109 -12.12 -4.61 -1.31
C THR A 109 -11.89 -5.42 -0.06
N PRO A 110 -12.97 -5.86 0.62
CA PRO A 110 -12.87 -6.62 1.86
C PRO A 110 -12.50 -8.09 1.60
N ILE A 111 -11.28 -8.31 1.12
CA ILE A 111 -10.70 -9.64 0.87
C ILE A 111 -9.24 -9.68 1.28
N GLN A 112 -8.85 -10.73 1.99
CA GLN A 112 -7.48 -11.02 2.43
C GLN A 112 -7.11 -12.48 2.21
N VAL A 113 -5.79 -12.71 2.06
CA VAL A 113 -5.15 -14.02 2.14
C VAL A 113 -4.35 -14.02 3.44
N HIS A 114 -4.67 -14.91 4.38
CA HIS A 114 -4.06 -14.90 5.71
C HIS A 114 -4.21 -16.28 6.40
N ASP A 115 -3.15 -16.74 7.06
CA ASP A 115 -3.20 -17.92 7.95
C ASP A 115 -3.87 -17.51 9.28
N ILE A 116 -5.19 -17.64 9.32
CA ILE A 116 -5.99 -17.16 10.46
C ILE A 116 -6.00 -18.15 11.63
N ASP A 117 -5.84 -19.45 11.38
CA ASP A 117 -5.85 -20.48 12.41
C ASP A 117 -4.45 -20.97 12.81
N GLY A 118 -3.40 -20.58 12.04
CA GLY A 118 -1.99 -20.80 12.32
C GLY A 118 -1.53 -22.22 12.04
N ASP A 119 -2.16 -22.85 11.09
CA ASP A 119 -1.79 -24.19 10.64
C ASP A 119 -0.66 -24.16 9.58
N GLY A 120 -0.23 -22.97 9.17
CA GLY A 120 0.81 -22.71 8.16
C GLY A 120 0.28 -22.68 6.74
N GLN A 121 -1.03 -22.74 6.55
CA GLN A 121 -1.70 -22.60 5.26
C GLN A 121 -2.59 -21.36 5.29
N ALA A 122 -2.53 -20.54 4.27
CA ALA A 122 -3.36 -19.35 4.22
C ALA A 122 -4.82 -19.68 3.87
N GLU A 123 -5.74 -18.99 4.52
CA GLU A 123 -7.14 -18.90 4.11
C GLU A 123 -7.37 -17.74 3.17
N VAL A 124 -8.46 -17.83 2.41
CA VAL A 124 -9.06 -16.70 1.73
C VAL A 124 -10.25 -16.22 2.55
N ILE A 125 -10.16 -14.98 3.04
CA ILE A 125 -11.16 -14.38 3.92
C ILE A 125 -11.78 -13.19 3.19
N TYR A 126 -13.10 -13.18 3.03
CA TYR A 126 -13.79 -12.05 2.41
C TYR A 126 -15.14 -11.78 3.05
N GLN A 127 -15.63 -10.57 2.85
CA GLN A 127 -16.93 -10.13 3.37
C GLN A 127 -17.77 -9.50 2.25
N ASN A 128 -19.06 -9.80 2.28
CA ASN A 128 -20.06 -9.18 1.41
C ASN A 128 -20.89 -8.13 2.18
N PRO A 129 -21.68 -7.28 1.50
CA PRO A 129 -22.43 -6.17 2.12
C PRO A 129 -23.46 -6.56 3.19
N ASP A 130 -23.83 -7.83 3.29
CA ASP A 130 -24.67 -8.39 4.35
C ASP A 130 -23.90 -8.64 5.65
N SER A 131 -22.63 -8.21 5.71
CA SER A 131 -21.69 -8.43 6.83
C SER A 131 -21.41 -9.91 7.11
N LEU A 132 -21.66 -10.79 6.16
CA LEU A 132 -21.31 -12.21 6.25
C LEU A 132 -19.85 -12.40 5.86
N LEU A 133 -19.00 -12.70 6.85
CA LEU A 133 -17.61 -13.08 6.63
C LEU A 133 -17.55 -14.54 6.17
N THR A 134 -16.90 -14.77 5.05
CA THR A 134 -16.68 -16.12 4.50
C THR A 134 -15.20 -16.46 4.50
N ILE A 135 -14.87 -17.64 4.99
CA ILE A 135 -13.52 -18.16 5.08
C ILE A 135 -13.42 -19.42 4.23
N LEU A 136 -12.52 -19.41 3.26
CA LEU A 136 -12.24 -20.53 2.38
C LEU A 136 -10.86 -21.10 2.71
N ASP A 137 -10.73 -22.40 2.57
CA ASP A 137 -9.45 -23.08 2.51
C ASP A 137 -8.66 -22.60 1.29
N GLY A 138 -7.46 -22.07 1.49
CA GLY A 138 -6.67 -21.43 0.42
C GLY A 138 -6.28 -22.41 -0.68
N LYS A 139 -5.97 -23.66 -0.32
CA LYS A 139 -5.54 -24.70 -1.25
C LYS A 139 -6.66 -25.18 -2.19
N THR A 140 -7.89 -25.21 -1.72
CA THR A 140 -8.99 -25.89 -2.42
C THR A 140 -10.16 -24.96 -2.78
N GLY A 141 -10.20 -23.75 -2.23
CA GLY A 141 -11.35 -22.85 -2.34
C GLY A 141 -12.61 -23.34 -1.63
N LYS A 142 -12.55 -24.43 -0.86
CA LYS A 142 -13.72 -24.94 -0.12
C LYS A 142 -14.00 -24.05 1.09
N GLN A 143 -15.28 -23.79 1.33
CA GLN A 143 -15.71 -23.03 2.50
C GLN A 143 -15.37 -23.79 3.79
N LYS A 144 -14.52 -23.19 4.64
CA LYS A 144 -14.22 -23.66 6.01
C LYS A 144 -15.29 -23.16 6.98
N LYS A 145 -15.68 -21.86 6.85
CA LYS A 145 -16.56 -21.21 7.83
C LYS A 145 -17.29 -20.02 7.24
N GLN A 146 -18.43 -19.69 7.83
CA GLN A 146 -19.08 -18.40 7.70
C GLN A 146 -19.43 -17.85 9.07
N VAL A 147 -19.30 -16.52 9.23
CA VAL A 147 -19.57 -15.82 10.49
C VAL A 147 -20.37 -14.56 10.18
N GLN A 148 -21.52 -14.39 10.83
CA GLN A 148 -22.26 -13.13 10.76
C GLN A 148 -21.61 -12.11 11.68
N LEU A 149 -21.03 -11.06 11.11
CA LEU A 149 -20.46 -9.94 11.85
C LEU A 149 -21.51 -8.87 12.14
N ALA A 150 -21.22 -7.96 13.06
CA ALA A 150 -22.10 -6.85 13.41
C ALA A 150 -22.15 -5.75 12.34
N GLY A 151 -21.10 -5.65 11.51
CA GLY A 151 -20.98 -4.64 10.47
C GLY A 151 -19.71 -4.79 9.64
N GLY A 152 -19.43 -3.75 8.86
CA GLY A 152 -18.28 -3.68 7.97
C GLY A 152 -18.55 -4.31 6.60
N HIS A 153 -17.89 -3.82 5.58
CA HIS A 153 -17.94 -4.36 4.22
C HIS A 153 -16.95 -3.65 3.26
N ASP A 154 -15.97 -2.91 3.83
CA ASP A 154 -15.09 -2.07 3.02
C ASP A 154 -13.62 -2.49 3.11
N CYS A 155 -13.13 -2.84 4.30
CA CYS A 155 -11.74 -3.24 4.49
C CYS A 155 -11.61 -4.27 5.60
N LEU A 156 -10.69 -5.23 5.41
CA LEU A 156 -10.26 -6.21 6.40
C LEU A 156 -8.78 -6.01 6.71
N LEU A 157 -8.42 -5.95 8.00
CA LEU A 157 -7.04 -5.93 8.46
C LEU A 157 -6.87 -6.92 9.61
N PHE A 158 -5.80 -7.71 9.60
CA PHE A 158 -5.41 -8.54 10.73
C PHE A 158 -4.29 -7.86 11.53
N ALA A 159 -4.38 -7.92 12.85
CA ALA A 159 -3.43 -7.33 13.79
C ALA A 159 -3.14 -8.29 14.94
N ASP A 160 -1.99 -8.10 15.62
CA ASP A 160 -1.64 -8.83 16.85
C ASP A 160 -1.86 -7.95 18.09
N PHE A 161 -3.11 -7.66 18.42
CA PHE A 161 -3.43 -6.91 19.65
C PHE A 161 -3.20 -7.71 20.94
N ALA A 162 -3.02 -9.02 20.81
CA ALA A 162 -2.76 -9.89 21.96
C ALA A 162 -1.27 -9.97 22.31
N GLY A 163 -0.36 -9.63 21.41
CA GLY A 163 1.09 -9.82 21.56
C GLY A 163 1.48 -11.30 21.51
N SER A 164 0.75 -12.08 20.72
CA SER A 164 0.97 -13.53 20.58
C SER A 164 2.02 -13.89 19.54
N GLY A 165 2.52 -12.91 18.78
CA GLY A 165 3.34 -13.09 17.59
C GLY A 165 2.52 -13.52 16.36
N ARG A 166 1.18 -13.45 16.44
CA ARG A 166 0.26 -13.84 15.37
C ARG A 166 -0.88 -12.84 15.23
N ALA A 167 -1.08 -12.32 14.03
CA ALA A 167 -2.14 -11.39 13.73
C ALA A 167 -3.50 -12.12 13.62
N GLN A 168 -4.19 -12.28 14.75
CA GLN A 168 -5.46 -13.00 14.85
C GLN A 168 -6.65 -12.11 15.22
N GLN A 169 -6.42 -10.83 15.48
CA GLN A 169 -7.52 -9.88 15.67
C GLN A 169 -7.87 -9.24 14.32
N LEU A 170 -9.14 -9.39 13.93
CA LEU A 170 -9.69 -8.88 12.69
C LEU A 170 -10.32 -7.50 12.91
N VAL A 171 -9.80 -6.50 12.23
CA VAL A 171 -10.41 -5.18 12.11
C VAL A 171 -11.25 -5.13 10.84
N VAL A 172 -12.52 -4.80 10.98
CA VAL A 172 -13.48 -4.63 9.88
C VAL A 172 -14.06 -3.23 9.96
N LYS A 173 -14.14 -2.53 8.86
CA LYS A 173 -14.76 -1.20 8.82
C LYS A 173 -15.82 -1.09 7.73
N ASP A 174 -16.74 -0.14 7.92
CA ASP A 174 -17.52 0.39 6.82
C ASP A 174 -16.80 1.58 6.16
N ARG A 175 -17.36 2.08 5.07
CA ARG A 175 -16.77 3.21 4.37
C ARG A 175 -16.99 4.49 5.17
N TYR A 176 -15.96 4.90 5.92
CA TYR A 176 -15.76 6.20 6.59
C TYR A 176 -16.42 6.42 7.96
N SER A 177 -17.18 5.51 8.55
CA SER A 177 -17.91 5.91 9.77
C SER A 177 -17.91 4.96 10.97
N ASN A 178 -17.66 3.68 10.77
CA ASN A 178 -17.66 2.73 11.87
C ASN A 178 -16.62 1.63 11.64
N PHE A 179 -16.18 1.00 12.74
CA PHE A 179 -15.35 -0.19 12.66
C PHE A 179 -15.53 -1.08 13.88
N TRP A 180 -15.17 -2.33 13.71
CA TRP A 180 -15.31 -3.40 14.70
C TRP A 180 -14.02 -4.21 14.76
N VAL A 181 -13.67 -4.67 15.95
CA VAL A 181 -12.51 -5.51 16.20
C VAL A 181 -12.97 -6.82 16.79
N TYR A 182 -12.61 -7.92 16.13
CA TYR A 182 -12.97 -9.28 16.49
C TYR A 182 -11.73 -10.09 16.81
N ASP A 183 -11.87 -11.10 17.67
CA ASP A 183 -10.83 -12.10 17.92
C ASP A 183 -11.15 -13.39 17.17
N ALA A 184 -10.42 -13.69 16.11
CA ALA A 184 -10.61 -14.89 15.32
C ALA A 184 -10.27 -16.17 16.10
N ALA A 185 -9.30 -16.11 17.01
CA ALA A 185 -8.94 -17.21 17.89
C ALA A 185 -10.08 -17.56 18.89
N GLN A 186 -10.98 -16.63 19.17
CA GLN A 186 -12.16 -16.81 20.00
C GLN A 186 -13.45 -16.81 19.18
N ASP A 187 -13.46 -17.49 18.03
CA ASP A 187 -14.63 -17.64 17.17
C ASP A 187 -15.24 -16.31 16.69
N PHE A 188 -14.40 -15.35 16.36
CA PHE A 188 -14.78 -13.99 15.97
C PHE A 188 -15.60 -13.26 17.01
N LYS A 189 -15.29 -13.47 18.28
CA LYS A 189 -15.86 -12.71 19.36
C LYS A 189 -15.56 -11.23 19.17
N LEU A 190 -16.61 -10.39 19.19
CA LEU A 190 -16.44 -8.94 19.19
C LEU A 190 -15.71 -8.50 20.46
N LEU A 191 -14.56 -7.84 20.29
CA LEU A 191 -13.77 -7.28 21.38
C LEU A 191 -14.24 -5.87 21.70
N TRP A 192 -14.29 -5.00 20.71
CA TRP A 192 -14.77 -3.63 20.82
C TRP A 192 -15.10 -3.07 19.44
N SER A 193 -15.78 -1.91 19.44
CA SER A 193 -16.14 -1.19 18.22
C SER A 193 -16.18 0.32 18.45
N LYS A 194 -16.15 1.08 17.39
CA LYS A 194 -16.38 2.52 17.38
C LYS A 194 -17.37 2.87 16.28
N GLU A 195 -18.30 3.75 16.63
CA GLU A 195 -19.30 4.26 15.71
C GLU A 195 -19.16 5.77 15.55
N LYS A 196 -19.56 6.28 14.38
CA LYS A 196 -19.54 7.71 14.04
C LYS A 196 -18.14 8.34 14.18
N VAL A 197 -17.12 7.57 13.81
CA VAL A 197 -15.73 8.01 13.72
C VAL A 197 -15.29 7.98 12.27
N ILE A 198 -14.57 9.00 11.82
CA ILE A 198 -14.01 9.00 10.46
C ILE A 198 -12.85 8.02 10.42
N THR A 199 -13.01 6.98 9.59
CA THR A 199 -12.05 5.88 9.50
C THR A 199 -11.03 6.06 8.39
N GLY A 200 -11.28 6.95 7.42
CA GLY A 200 -10.43 7.01 6.23
C GLY A 200 -10.52 5.74 5.38
N HIS A 201 -9.53 5.56 4.46
CA HIS A 201 -9.51 4.40 3.59
C HIS A 201 -8.92 3.16 4.27
N TYR A 202 -7.68 3.24 4.74
CA TYR A 202 -6.94 2.05 5.19
C TYR A 202 -6.53 2.17 6.65
N PRO A 203 -6.89 1.18 7.48
CA PRO A 203 -6.28 1.00 8.79
C PRO A 203 -4.84 0.51 8.65
N ILE A 204 -4.00 0.84 9.60
CA ILE A 204 -2.68 0.25 9.75
C ILE A 204 -2.45 -0.18 11.19
N ASN A 205 -1.85 -1.34 11.37
CA ASN A 205 -1.40 -1.84 12.66
C ASN A 205 0.13 -1.77 12.75
N PHE A 206 0.64 -1.43 13.89
CA PHE A 206 2.07 -1.39 14.18
C PHE A 206 2.28 -1.36 15.70
N ASP A 207 3.34 -1.97 16.20
CA ASP A 207 3.75 -1.86 17.60
C ASP A 207 4.51 -0.53 17.79
N PHE A 208 3.78 0.54 18.11
CA PHE A 208 4.34 1.89 18.24
C PHE A 208 5.11 2.10 19.53
N ASN A 209 4.87 1.30 20.54
CA ASN A 209 5.45 1.47 21.87
C ASN A 209 6.48 0.40 22.22
N GLY A 210 6.65 -0.65 21.40
CA GLY A 210 7.62 -1.73 21.57
C GLY A 210 7.22 -2.74 22.65
N ASP A 211 5.90 -2.87 22.96
CA ASP A 211 5.43 -3.82 23.98
C ASP A 211 5.07 -5.21 23.42
N GLY A 212 5.24 -5.41 22.11
CA GLY A 212 4.94 -6.63 21.40
C GLY A 212 3.48 -6.77 20.99
N LYS A 213 2.68 -5.72 21.13
CA LYS A 213 1.29 -5.66 20.65
C LYS A 213 1.14 -4.55 19.65
N ASP A 214 0.33 -4.82 18.64
CA ASP A 214 0.00 -3.78 17.68
C ASP A 214 -0.94 -2.74 18.29
N GLU A 215 -0.72 -1.46 18.02
CA GLU A 215 -1.72 -0.41 18.06
C GLU A 215 -2.42 -0.31 16.70
N LEU A 216 -3.62 0.30 16.68
CA LEU A 216 -4.39 0.55 15.47
C LEU A 216 -4.42 2.05 15.13
N LEU A 217 -3.80 2.43 14.03
CA LEU A 217 -3.97 3.76 13.46
C LEU A 217 -5.11 3.70 12.42
N LEU A 218 -6.18 4.45 12.66
CA LEU A 218 -7.34 4.50 11.79
C LEU A 218 -7.91 5.91 11.71
N GLY A 219 -8.05 6.42 10.50
CA GLY A 219 -8.34 7.83 10.27
C GLY A 219 -7.18 8.70 10.79
N TYR A 220 -7.47 9.52 11.78
CA TYR A 220 -6.49 10.40 12.43
C TYR A 220 -6.35 10.09 13.92
N ARG A 221 -6.54 8.82 14.30
CA ARG A 221 -6.51 8.39 15.70
C ARG A 221 -5.72 7.13 15.87
N LEU A 222 -4.88 7.10 16.90
CA LEU A 222 -4.20 5.90 17.34
C LEU A 222 -4.98 5.28 18.50
N TYR A 223 -5.29 4.01 18.38
CA TYR A 223 -6.00 3.22 19.37
C TYR A 223 -5.08 2.17 19.97
N ALA A 224 -5.12 2.05 21.29
CA ALA A 224 -4.52 0.91 22.00
C ALA A 224 -5.27 -0.40 21.67
N PRO A 225 -4.66 -1.58 21.94
CA PRO A 225 -5.31 -2.89 21.72
C PRO A 225 -6.70 -3.04 22.37
N ASP A 226 -6.97 -2.31 23.46
CA ASP A 226 -8.27 -2.31 24.17
C ASP A 226 -9.28 -1.28 23.64
N GLY A 227 -8.92 -0.57 22.57
CA GLY A 227 -9.76 0.45 21.94
C GLY A 227 -9.74 1.82 22.60
N LYS A 228 -8.83 2.07 23.56
CA LYS A 228 -8.63 3.43 24.09
C LYS A 228 -7.87 4.28 23.05
N ILE A 229 -8.25 5.54 22.93
CA ILE A 229 -7.53 6.50 22.10
C ILE A 229 -6.26 6.92 22.85
N LEU A 230 -5.12 6.73 22.21
CA LEU A 230 -3.81 7.17 22.70
C LEU A 230 -3.57 8.62 22.31
N TRP A 231 -3.84 8.98 21.08
CA TRP A 231 -3.87 10.37 20.59
C TRP A 231 -4.83 10.51 19.40
N SER A 232 -5.21 11.76 19.10
CA SER A 232 -6.08 12.11 17.98
C SER A 232 -5.73 13.48 17.40
N HIS A 233 -5.97 13.63 16.11
CA HIS A 233 -5.85 14.89 15.35
C HIS A 233 -7.21 15.27 14.77
N ASP A 234 -8.12 15.72 15.65
CA ASP A 234 -9.47 16.11 15.27
C ASP A 234 -9.52 17.45 14.47
N GLU A 235 -8.37 18.14 14.37
CA GLU A 235 -8.17 19.34 13.55
C GLU A 235 -8.00 19.04 12.07
N PHE A 236 -7.71 17.80 11.68
CA PHE A 236 -7.66 17.42 10.29
C PHE A 236 -9.08 17.25 9.71
N PRO A 237 -9.25 17.49 8.39
CA PRO A 237 -10.56 17.32 7.77
C PRO A 237 -11.09 15.91 7.96
N SER A 238 -12.24 15.80 8.57
CA SER A 238 -12.87 14.52 8.92
C SER A 238 -14.31 14.47 8.45
N ASN A 239 -14.54 14.63 7.16
CA ASN A 239 -15.84 14.51 6.52
C ASN A 239 -15.73 13.66 5.24
N ARG A 240 -16.82 13.50 4.50
CA ARG A 240 -16.82 12.73 3.25
C ARG A 240 -15.82 13.25 2.22
N ASP A 241 -15.54 14.56 2.23
CA ASP A 241 -14.69 15.26 1.27
C ASP A 241 -13.25 15.47 1.82
N GLY A 242 -13.00 15.06 3.08
CA GLY A 242 -11.70 15.18 3.74
C GLY A 242 -11.50 14.06 4.75
N HIS A 243 -10.60 13.12 4.46
CA HIS A 243 -10.30 11.95 5.29
C HIS A 243 -8.84 11.52 5.07
N ASN A 244 -8.39 10.56 5.85
CA ASN A 244 -7.09 9.94 5.64
C ASN A 244 -7.16 9.00 4.44
N ASP A 245 -6.42 9.34 3.37
CA ASP A 245 -6.38 8.56 2.14
C ASP A 245 -5.33 7.45 2.18
N ALA A 246 -4.18 7.72 2.79
CA ALA A 246 -3.11 6.73 2.95
C ALA A 246 -2.25 7.04 4.18
N VAL A 247 -1.63 6.00 4.68
CA VAL A 247 -0.69 6.06 5.80
C VAL A 247 0.46 5.08 5.57
N ASP A 248 1.67 5.47 5.93
CA ASP A 248 2.82 4.57 6.05
C ASP A 248 3.56 4.84 7.37
N VAL A 249 4.15 3.77 7.94
CA VAL A 249 4.79 3.80 9.26
C VAL A 249 6.14 3.12 9.17
N LYS A 250 7.20 3.85 9.46
CA LYS A 250 8.57 3.32 9.51
C LYS A 250 9.44 4.16 10.46
N ASP A 251 10.43 3.54 11.07
CA ASP A 251 11.53 4.24 11.76
C ASP A 251 12.44 4.90 10.72
N MET A 252 12.31 6.22 10.55
CA MET A 252 12.96 6.96 9.46
C MET A 252 14.45 7.25 9.71
N ASP A 253 14.90 7.29 10.95
CA ASP A 253 16.29 7.66 11.32
C ASP A 253 17.00 6.63 12.17
N GLY A 254 16.35 5.48 12.46
CA GLY A 254 16.96 4.37 13.18
C GLY A 254 17.05 4.58 14.69
N ASP A 255 16.21 5.47 15.25
CA ASP A 255 16.17 5.75 16.69
C ASP A 255 15.32 4.73 17.48
N GLY A 256 14.69 3.78 16.80
CA GLY A 256 13.81 2.75 17.35
C GLY A 256 12.37 3.22 17.56
N ARG A 257 12.01 4.41 17.09
CA ARG A 257 10.65 4.96 17.15
C ARG A 257 10.15 5.23 15.72
N ALA A 258 8.93 4.80 15.45
CA ALA A 258 8.38 4.98 14.11
C ALA A 258 7.89 6.40 13.87
N GLU A 259 8.09 6.88 12.64
CA GLU A 259 7.37 8.02 12.08
C GLU A 259 6.17 7.55 11.26
N ILE A 260 5.18 8.44 11.15
CA ILE A 260 3.92 8.19 10.50
C ILE A 260 3.73 9.24 9.39
N ALA A 261 3.77 8.80 8.14
CA ALA A 261 3.42 9.62 7.01
C ALA A 261 1.92 9.51 6.71
N LEU A 262 1.20 10.64 6.75
CA LEU A 262 -0.24 10.71 6.50
C LEU A 262 -0.55 11.53 5.25
N ALA A 263 -1.34 10.96 4.35
CA ALA A 263 -2.01 11.67 3.27
C ALA A 263 -3.39 12.13 3.76
N THR A 264 -3.46 13.40 4.16
CA THR A 264 -4.73 13.96 4.62
C THR A 264 -5.39 14.69 3.48
N SER A 265 -6.45 14.51 2.98
CA SER A 265 -7.08 15.19 1.80
C SER A 265 -6.64 16.63 1.52
N GLN A 266 -5.89 17.29 2.38
CA GLN A 266 -5.43 18.68 2.23
C GLN A 266 -3.92 18.87 2.40
N ASP A 267 -3.24 17.96 3.09
CA ASP A 267 -1.84 18.11 3.49
C ASP A 267 -1.06 16.80 3.39
N ALA A 268 0.23 16.93 3.11
CA ALA A 268 1.23 15.94 3.42
C ALA A 268 1.70 16.18 4.85
N VAL A 269 1.58 15.17 5.72
CA VAL A 269 1.88 15.28 7.15
C VAL A 269 2.83 14.18 7.57
N LEU A 270 3.82 14.51 8.39
CA LEU A 270 4.65 13.56 9.10
C LEU A 270 4.48 13.77 10.60
N LEU A 271 4.21 12.67 11.32
CA LEU A 271 4.12 12.64 12.77
C LEU A 271 5.22 11.76 13.35
N ASP A 272 5.54 11.95 14.64
CA ASP A 272 6.22 10.92 15.44
C ASP A 272 5.21 9.91 16.04
N ALA A 273 5.71 8.87 16.70
CA ALA A 273 4.90 7.83 17.31
C ALA A 273 3.93 8.36 18.39
N ASP A 274 4.25 9.48 19.05
CA ASP A 274 3.40 10.14 20.05
C ASP A 274 2.32 11.03 19.41
N GLY A 275 2.26 11.10 18.09
CA GLY A 275 1.32 11.91 17.33
C GLY A 275 1.75 13.38 17.17
N LYS A 276 2.96 13.76 17.58
CA LYS A 276 3.44 15.13 17.39
C LYS A 276 3.73 15.38 15.90
N ILE A 277 3.21 16.47 15.37
CA ILE A 277 3.48 16.90 14.00
C ILE A 277 4.95 17.32 13.86
N LEU A 278 5.71 16.59 13.05
CA LEU A 278 7.08 16.92 12.65
C LEU A 278 7.08 17.93 11.51
N PHE A 279 6.25 17.68 10.50
CA PHE A 279 5.93 18.71 9.49
C PHE A 279 4.51 18.55 8.95
N ARG A 280 3.97 19.64 8.40
CA ARG A 280 2.73 19.70 7.65
C ARG A 280 2.91 20.60 6.44
N LYS A 281 2.70 20.09 5.23
CA LYS A 281 2.85 20.79 3.96
C LYS A 281 1.53 20.81 3.22
N PRO A 282 0.98 21.98 2.87
CA PRO A 282 -0.22 22.05 2.04
C PRO A 282 -0.01 21.31 0.72
N MET A 283 -0.86 20.33 0.45
CA MET A 283 -0.81 19.51 -0.73
C MET A 283 -2.23 19.03 -1.03
N HIS A 284 -2.88 19.72 -1.97
CA HIS A 284 -4.30 19.52 -2.24
C HIS A 284 -4.61 18.05 -2.59
N HIS A 285 -5.57 17.48 -1.89
CA HIS A 285 -6.05 16.10 -2.06
C HIS A 285 -4.90 15.09 -2.12
N THR A 286 -4.07 15.09 -1.05
CA THR A 286 -2.99 14.13 -0.90
C THR A 286 -3.58 12.72 -0.82
N GLN A 287 -3.17 11.82 -1.72
CA GLN A 287 -3.74 10.48 -1.89
C GLN A 287 -2.81 9.38 -1.42
N HIS A 288 -1.49 9.60 -1.51
CA HIS A 288 -0.49 8.61 -1.14
C HIS A 288 0.56 9.21 -0.23
N ALA A 289 0.98 8.42 0.74
CA ALA A 289 2.08 8.70 1.65
C ALA A 289 2.92 7.43 1.78
N MET A 290 4.24 7.56 1.62
CA MET A 290 5.18 6.44 1.65
C MET A 290 6.49 6.87 2.29
N ILE A 291 7.13 5.95 3.00
CA ILE A 291 8.45 6.14 3.61
C ILE A 291 9.42 5.13 3.00
N GLY A 292 10.63 5.58 2.65
CA GLY A 292 11.65 4.70 2.09
C GLY A 292 13.05 5.34 2.04
N ARG A 293 14.05 4.51 1.78
CA ARG A 293 15.46 4.92 1.60
C ARG A 293 15.70 5.35 0.15
N PHE A 294 15.03 6.40 -0.31
CA PHE A 294 15.10 6.83 -1.71
C PHE A 294 16.42 7.52 -2.07
N ARG A 295 17.11 8.09 -1.07
CA ARG A 295 18.34 8.88 -1.25
C ARG A 295 19.54 8.13 -0.67
N PRO A 296 20.28 7.33 -1.49
CA PRO A 296 21.47 6.59 -1.03
C PRO A 296 22.62 7.50 -0.59
N ASP A 297 22.60 8.79 -0.97
CA ASP A 297 23.53 9.81 -0.50
C ASP A 297 23.17 10.36 0.90
N MET A 298 22.10 9.86 1.52
CA MET A 298 21.66 10.19 2.88
C MET A 298 21.61 8.92 3.75
N PRO A 299 22.76 8.26 4.02
CA PRO A 299 22.79 6.98 4.70
C PRO A 299 22.21 7.07 6.12
N GLY A 300 21.44 6.06 6.49
CA GLY A 300 20.78 5.99 7.80
C GLY A 300 19.52 6.84 7.91
N GLN A 301 19.10 7.53 6.84
CA GLN A 301 17.89 8.34 6.82
C GLN A 301 16.92 7.82 5.75
N GLN A 302 15.65 7.73 6.10
CA GLN A 302 14.56 7.53 5.15
C GLN A 302 13.91 8.87 4.82
N GLN A 303 13.16 8.88 3.73
CA GLN A 303 12.46 10.07 3.25
C GLN A 303 10.97 9.77 3.11
N ALA A 304 10.15 10.80 3.24
CA ALA A 304 8.71 10.71 3.06
C ALA A 304 8.31 11.21 1.67
N PHE A 305 7.64 10.38 0.90
CA PHE A 305 7.12 10.70 -0.43
C PHE A 305 5.61 10.80 -0.41
N PHE A 306 5.08 11.82 -1.10
CA PHE A 306 3.65 12.09 -1.16
C PHE A 306 3.21 12.33 -2.60
N ILE A 307 1.97 11.93 -2.91
CA ILE A 307 1.30 12.21 -4.17
C ILE A 307 -0.05 12.86 -3.89
N SER A 308 -0.35 13.96 -4.57
CA SER A 308 -1.68 14.57 -4.57
C SER A 308 -2.52 14.07 -5.73
N ARG A 309 -3.83 14.23 -5.60
CA ARG A 309 -4.80 13.94 -6.65
C ARG A 309 -5.10 15.21 -7.46
N GLU A 310 -5.29 15.03 -8.77
CA GLU A 310 -5.45 16.13 -9.72
C GLU A 310 -6.87 16.65 -9.89
N ASP A 311 -7.88 15.82 -9.66
CA ASP A 311 -9.25 15.98 -10.14
C ASP A 311 -10.08 17.09 -9.46
N SER A 312 -9.49 17.90 -8.60
CA SER A 312 -10.14 19.05 -7.98
C SER A 312 -9.18 20.22 -7.81
N PRO A 313 -8.77 20.89 -8.91
CA PRO A 313 -7.94 22.08 -8.79
C PRO A 313 -8.73 23.16 -8.06
N GLY A 314 -8.27 23.51 -6.85
CA GLY A 314 -8.75 24.71 -6.16
C GLY A 314 -8.18 26.00 -6.79
N PRO A 315 -8.67 27.17 -6.44
CA PRO A 315 -8.11 28.43 -6.90
C PRO A 315 -6.60 28.53 -6.57
N GLY A 316 -5.77 28.63 -7.59
CA GLY A 316 -4.31 28.75 -7.45
C GLY A 316 -3.55 27.43 -7.31
N ILE A 317 -4.22 26.27 -7.40
CA ILE A 317 -3.59 24.96 -7.37
C ILE A 317 -3.42 24.46 -8.80
N PRO A 318 -2.21 23.99 -9.20
CA PRO A 318 -2.03 23.48 -10.55
C PRO A 318 -2.89 22.25 -10.79
N ALA A 319 -3.47 22.15 -11.99
CA ALA A 319 -4.28 21.01 -12.43
C ALA A 319 -3.45 19.73 -12.69
N LYS A 320 -2.46 19.45 -11.84
CA LYS A 320 -1.46 18.39 -12.00
C LYS A 320 -1.26 17.70 -10.67
N ALA A 321 -1.21 16.36 -10.68
CA ALA A 321 -0.78 15.63 -9.50
C ALA A 321 0.59 16.14 -9.06
N LEU A 322 0.71 16.53 -7.80
CA LEU A 322 1.98 16.92 -7.20
C LEU A 322 2.62 15.71 -6.56
N GLU A 323 3.83 15.39 -7.00
CA GLU A 323 4.71 14.41 -6.39
C GLU A 323 5.81 15.15 -5.64
N ALA A 324 6.06 14.81 -4.39
CA ALA A 324 7.07 15.51 -3.60
C ALA A 324 7.76 14.56 -2.60
N LEU A 325 9.09 14.71 -2.47
CA LEU A 325 9.93 13.96 -1.53
C LEU A 325 10.50 14.91 -0.49
N TYR A 326 10.34 14.55 0.78
CA TYR A 326 10.78 15.34 1.93
C TYR A 326 11.70 14.54 2.86
N THR A 327 12.61 15.26 3.54
CA THR A 327 13.34 14.76 4.71
C THR A 327 12.42 14.64 5.94
N LYS A 328 12.87 13.95 7.01
CA LYS A 328 12.14 13.91 8.31
C LYS A 328 11.82 15.28 8.88
N PRO A 329 12.73 16.30 8.89
CA PRO A 329 12.37 17.66 9.30
C PRO A 329 11.48 18.43 8.31
N GLY A 330 11.19 17.89 7.12
CA GLY A 330 10.30 18.49 6.14
C GLY A 330 10.99 19.40 5.11
N ASP A 331 12.29 19.21 4.87
CA ASP A 331 12.98 19.87 3.77
C ASP A 331 12.62 19.19 2.46
N LEU A 332 12.24 19.97 1.46
CA LEU A 332 11.92 19.46 0.13
C LEU A 332 13.19 19.04 -0.60
N LEU A 333 13.28 17.77 -0.98
CA LEU A 333 14.38 17.23 -1.78
C LEU A 333 14.13 17.38 -3.28
N TRP A 334 12.93 17.05 -3.73
CA TRP A 334 12.46 17.34 -5.09
C TRP A 334 10.93 17.33 -5.17
N ASP A 335 10.41 17.95 -6.22
CA ASP A 335 9.03 17.84 -6.66
C ASP A 335 8.93 17.82 -8.19
N ASN A 336 7.78 17.38 -8.72
CA ASN A 336 7.56 17.32 -10.15
C ASN A 336 7.09 18.65 -10.78
N THR A 337 7.01 19.74 -10.04
CA THR A 337 6.50 21.03 -10.55
C THR A 337 7.39 21.64 -11.64
N LYS A 338 8.68 21.30 -11.61
CA LYS A 338 9.69 21.79 -12.57
C LYS A 338 9.90 20.84 -13.75
N GLN A 339 9.33 19.65 -13.74
CA GLN A 339 9.44 18.72 -14.85
C GLN A 339 8.53 19.18 -16.00
N LYS A 340 9.13 19.71 -17.07
CA LYS A 340 8.40 20.26 -18.21
C LYS A 340 7.58 19.25 -19.01
N ASP A 341 7.93 17.98 -18.91
CA ASP A 341 7.35 16.87 -19.67
C ASP A 341 6.61 15.83 -18.80
N ALA A 342 6.47 16.08 -17.48
CA ALA A 342 5.66 15.25 -16.63
C ALA A 342 4.21 15.34 -17.10
N ASP A 343 3.78 14.30 -17.70
CA ASP A 343 2.46 13.96 -18.25
C ASP A 343 1.48 15.13 -18.47
N LYS A 344 1.33 15.50 -19.73
CA LYS A 344 0.30 16.45 -20.19
C LYS A 344 -1.13 15.95 -19.92
N ASP A 345 -1.28 14.70 -19.51
CA ASP A 345 -2.56 14.02 -19.33
C ASP A 345 -3.02 13.96 -17.86
N GLY A 346 -2.28 14.59 -16.96
CA GLY A 346 -2.73 14.94 -15.61
C GLY A 346 -3.42 13.83 -14.83
N THR A 347 -2.78 12.68 -14.64
CA THR A 347 -3.48 11.51 -14.19
C THR A 347 -3.05 11.09 -12.79
N LEU A 348 -4.03 10.59 -12.04
CA LEU A 348 -3.80 10.04 -10.70
C LEU A 348 -2.74 8.95 -10.77
N THR A 349 -1.66 9.15 -10.06
CA THR A 349 -0.58 8.20 -9.96
C THR A 349 -0.72 7.43 -8.66
N GLN A 350 -0.67 6.12 -8.70
CA GLN A 350 -0.47 5.28 -7.53
C GLN A 350 1.00 4.89 -7.48
N ALA A 351 1.57 4.80 -6.30
CA ALA A 351 2.93 4.36 -6.12
C ALA A 351 3.04 3.25 -5.09
N VAL A 352 4.07 2.43 -5.22
CA VAL A 352 4.53 1.50 -4.20
C VAL A 352 6.04 1.65 -4.02
N VAL A 353 6.53 1.42 -2.82
CA VAL A 353 7.97 1.45 -2.51
C VAL A 353 8.56 0.10 -2.85
N VAL A 354 9.49 0.07 -3.78
CA VAL A 354 10.28 -1.13 -4.11
C VAL A 354 11.56 -1.07 -3.29
N GLU A 355 11.74 -2.02 -2.39
CA GLU A 355 12.80 -1.93 -1.39
C GLU A 355 14.13 -2.49 -1.87
N ASN A 356 14.13 -3.44 -2.78
CA ASN A 356 15.36 -4.10 -3.23
C ASN A 356 15.35 -4.47 -4.73
N TRP A 357 15.14 -3.49 -5.60
CA TRP A 357 15.16 -3.71 -7.05
C TRP A 357 16.54 -4.04 -7.62
N THR A 358 17.58 -3.36 -7.12
CA THR A 358 18.96 -3.49 -7.67
C THR A 358 19.82 -4.51 -6.91
N GLY A 359 19.34 -5.08 -5.81
CA GLY A 359 20.14 -5.84 -4.87
C GLY A 359 20.85 -4.94 -3.83
N ASN A 360 20.51 -3.65 -3.78
CA ASN A 360 20.98 -2.70 -2.78
C ASN A 360 19.82 -2.31 -1.84
N PRO A 361 19.68 -2.92 -0.65
CA PRO A 361 18.58 -2.63 0.25
C PRO A 361 18.62 -1.22 0.85
N ASN A 362 19.71 -0.47 0.60
CA ASN A 362 19.83 0.92 1.04
C ASN A 362 19.35 1.92 -0.03
N GLU A 363 18.83 1.46 -1.15
CA GLU A 363 18.25 2.29 -2.19
C GLU A 363 16.89 1.75 -2.61
N ASN A 364 15.85 2.44 -2.17
CA ASN A 364 14.48 2.14 -2.57
C ASN A 364 14.08 2.94 -3.80
N PHE A 365 13.12 2.43 -4.54
CA PHE A 365 12.55 3.05 -5.72
C PHE A 365 11.04 3.21 -5.57
N LEU A 366 10.48 4.10 -6.37
CA LEU A 366 9.03 4.27 -6.47
C LEU A 366 8.55 3.66 -7.77
N ALA A 367 7.81 2.56 -7.69
CA ALA A 367 7.10 2.05 -8.85
C ALA A 367 5.75 2.75 -8.97
N LEU A 368 5.57 3.47 -10.07
CA LEU A 368 4.41 4.33 -10.30
C LEU A 368 3.50 3.74 -11.36
N ASN A 369 2.23 3.72 -11.02
CA ASN A 369 1.16 3.47 -11.97
C ASN A 369 0.64 4.80 -12.50
N ARG A 370 0.68 5.00 -13.81
CA ARG A 370 0.11 6.17 -14.47
C ARG A 370 -1.32 5.87 -14.92
N ARG A 371 -2.24 6.72 -14.49
CA ARG A 371 -3.61 6.69 -14.99
C ARG A 371 -3.61 7.26 -16.40
N GLY A 372 -4.15 6.54 -17.38
CA GLY A 372 -4.17 6.96 -18.77
C GLY A 372 -3.28 6.10 -19.66
N ASN A 373 -2.51 6.69 -20.56
CA ASN A 373 -1.90 5.97 -21.67
C ASN A 373 -0.40 5.65 -21.51
N GLY A 374 0.20 5.95 -20.36
CA GLY A 374 1.62 5.67 -20.12
C GLY A 374 1.87 4.30 -19.48
N PRO A 375 3.00 3.63 -19.80
CA PRO A 375 3.40 2.41 -19.10
C PRO A 375 3.82 2.74 -17.66
N PRO A 376 3.77 1.77 -16.74
CA PRO A 376 4.34 1.91 -15.41
C PRO A 376 5.83 2.23 -15.46
N VAL A 377 6.30 3.01 -14.51
CA VAL A 377 7.69 3.45 -14.43
C VAL A 377 8.28 3.24 -13.05
N LEU A 378 9.60 3.19 -12.98
CA LEU A 378 10.35 3.19 -11.74
C LEU A 378 11.07 4.53 -11.61
N LEU A 379 10.87 5.24 -10.49
CA LEU A 379 11.58 6.46 -10.16
C LEU A 379 12.64 6.22 -9.11
N ASP A 380 13.77 6.92 -9.24
CA ASP A 380 14.78 7.02 -8.19
C ASP A 380 14.49 8.17 -7.21
N GLY A 381 15.31 8.30 -6.17
CA GLY A 381 15.16 9.33 -5.14
C GLY A 381 15.47 10.76 -5.58
N TRP A 382 15.76 10.98 -6.87
CA TRP A 382 15.87 12.30 -7.51
C TRP A 382 14.68 12.60 -8.43
N GLY A 383 13.65 11.72 -8.43
CA GLY A 383 12.45 11.87 -9.25
C GLY A 383 12.67 11.57 -10.73
N ARG A 384 13.68 10.77 -11.09
CA ARG A 384 14.00 10.43 -12.48
C ARG A 384 13.53 9.04 -12.82
N GLU A 385 13.00 8.89 -14.02
CA GLU A 385 12.64 7.58 -14.54
C GLU A 385 13.90 6.76 -14.82
N VAL A 386 14.04 5.63 -14.13
CA VAL A 386 15.19 4.72 -14.29
C VAL A 386 14.82 3.42 -14.97
N ALA A 387 13.52 3.10 -15.02
CA ALA A 387 13.00 1.96 -15.74
C ALA A 387 11.57 2.22 -16.23
N VAL A 388 11.20 1.57 -17.33
CA VAL A 388 9.84 1.56 -17.88
C VAL A 388 9.44 0.10 -18.05
N PHE A 389 8.21 -0.24 -17.61
CA PHE A 389 7.67 -1.58 -17.73
C PHE A 389 6.70 -1.65 -18.90
N PRO A 390 7.11 -2.20 -20.08
CA PRO A 390 6.24 -2.27 -21.23
C PRO A 390 5.00 -3.09 -20.91
N PHE A 391 3.86 -2.44 -20.83
CA PHE A 391 2.58 -3.08 -20.59
C PHE A 391 1.64 -2.68 -21.72
N PRO A 392 0.97 -3.64 -22.38
CA PRO A 392 0.11 -3.32 -23.52
C PRO A 392 -0.98 -2.32 -23.10
N GLN A 393 -1.16 -1.30 -23.93
CA GLN A 393 -2.23 -0.32 -23.69
C GLN A 393 -3.57 -1.02 -23.61
N ARG A 394 -4.40 -0.59 -22.67
CA ARG A 394 -5.75 -1.09 -22.50
C ARG A 394 -6.55 -0.79 -23.76
N VAL A 395 -7.15 -1.80 -24.35
CA VAL A 395 -8.20 -1.63 -25.35
C VAL A 395 -9.45 -1.26 -24.56
N ALA A 396 -9.96 -0.04 -24.77
CA ALA A 396 -11.20 0.41 -24.13
C ALA A 396 -12.32 -0.63 -24.40
N GLN A 397 -12.82 -1.24 -23.34
CA GLN A 397 -13.96 -2.15 -23.45
C GLN A 397 -15.22 -1.34 -23.83
N PRO A 398 -16.11 -1.90 -24.65
CA PRO A 398 -17.39 -1.25 -24.95
C PRO A 398 -18.16 -1.01 -23.65
N GLN A 399 -18.61 0.21 -23.43
CA GLN A 399 -19.43 0.58 -22.27
C GLN A 399 -20.68 -0.32 -22.19
N PRO A 400 -21.03 -0.87 -21.01
CA PRO A 400 -22.31 -1.51 -20.82
C PRO A 400 -23.44 -0.52 -21.12
N ALA A 401 -24.45 -0.94 -21.84
CA ALA A 401 -25.66 -0.14 -22.09
C ALA A 401 -26.37 0.15 -20.76
N GLY A 402 -26.38 1.41 -20.33
CA GLY A 402 -26.93 1.84 -19.05
C GLY A 402 -25.99 2.78 -18.28
N GLY A 403 -24.94 3.21 -18.94
CA GLY A 403 -23.80 3.98 -18.56
C GLY A 403 -23.85 4.82 -17.29
N ARG A 404 -23.05 4.45 -16.31
CA ARG A 404 -22.37 5.42 -15.47
C ARG A 404 -21.17 5.99 -16.23
N SER A 405 -20.86 7.24 -15.97
CA SER A 405 -19.76 7.98 -16.59
C SER A 405 -18.44 7.20 -16.50
N PRO A 406 -17.55 7.28 -17.50
CA PRO A 406 -16.20 6.72 -17.46
C PRO A 406 -15.34 7.21 -16.29
N ARG A 407 -15.77 8.23 -15.54
CA ARG A 407 -15.12 8.69 -14.30
C ARG A 407 -15.06 7.62 -13.21
N ASP A 408 -15.93 6.62 -13.25
CA ASP A 408 -16.05 5.62 -12.20
C ASP A 408 -15.23 4.37 -12.47
N LEU A 409 -14.61 4.25 -13.65
CA LEU A 409 -13.69 3.17 -13.95
C LEU A 409 -12.26 3.67 -13.75
N TYR A 410 -11.65 3.28 -12.66
CA TYR A 410 -10.20 3.40 -12.50
C TYR A 410 -9.52 2.56 -13.58
N THR A 411 -9.31 3.18 -14.73
CA THR A 411 -8.80 2.52 -15.93
C THR A 411 -7.28 2.57 -15.96
N GLY A 412 -6.63 2.07 -14.91
CA GLY A 412 -5.19 2.07 -14.82
C GLY A 412 -4.63 0.67 -14.61
N TYR A 413 -3.34 0.54 -14.76
CA TYR A 413 -2.60 -0.63 -14.29
C TYR A 413 -2.40 -0.49 -12.79
N TYR A 414 -2.32 -1.63 -12.11
CA TYR A 414 -1.88 -1.72 -10.74
C TYR A 414 -0.45 -2.23 -10.71
N VAL A 415 0.31 -1.75 -9.76
CA VAL A 415 1.69 -2.18 -9.54
C VAL A 415 1.80 -2.73 -8.13
N LYS A 416 2.44 -3.87 -8.01
CA LYS A 416 2.85 -4.50 -6.76
C LYS A 416 4.31 -4.90 -6.86
N HIS A 417 4.94 -5.17 -5.74
CA HIS A 417 6.29 -5.67 -5.66
C HIS A 417 6.32 -6.88 -4.72
N ILE A 418 7.04 -7.90 -5.08
CA ILE A 418 7.15 -9.14 -4.32
C ILE A 418 8.44 -9.83 -4.74
N ASP A 419 9.24 -10.33 -3.80
CA ASP A 419 10.30 -11.28 -4.11
C ASP A 419 9.67 -12.64 -4.42
N VAL A 420 9.44 -12.92 -5.70
CA VAL A 420 8.87 -14.19 -6.16
C VAL A 420 9.91 -15.27 -6.42
N TYR A 421 11.21 -14.94 -6.38
CA TYR A 421 12.30 -15.88 -6.60
C TYR A 421 13.04 -16.29 -5.33
N GLY A 422 12.86 -15.57 -4.22
CA GLY A 422 13.58 -15.80 -2.98
C GLY A 422 15.06 -15.44 -3.05
N ASP A 423 15.42 -14.44 -3.84
CA ASP A 423 16.78 -13.95 -3.96
C ASP A 423 17.02 -12.59 -3.32
N GLU A 424 16.06 -12.15 -2.50
CA GLU A 424 16.01 -10.87 -1.77
C GLU A 424 15.73 -9.66 -2.66
N ARG A 425 15.59 -9.81 -3.98
CA ARG A 425 15.20 -8.75 -4.89
C ARG A 425 13.72 -8.85 -5.19
N GLU A 426 13.10 -7.71 -5.29
CA GLU A 426 11.67 -7.67 -5.56
C GLU A 426 11.38 -7.64 -7.06
N GLU A 427 10.48 -8.50 -7.50
CA GLU A 427 9.84 -8.39 -8.79
C GLU A 427 8.76 -7.34 -8.78
N ILE A 428 8.56 -6.71 -9.95
CA ILE A 428 7.47 -5.77 -10.19
C ILE A 428 6.36 -6.50 -10.92
N LEU A 429 5.19 -6.53 -10.28
CA LEU A 429 3.98 -7.13 -10.82
C LEU A 429 3.06 -6.01 -11.34
N VAL A 430 2.82 -6.02 -12.63
CA VAL A 430 1.93 -5.06 -13.29
C VAL A 430 0.72 -5.79 -13.80
N TYR A 431 -0.48 -5.35 -13.41
CA TYR A 431 -1.71 -6.04 -13.77
C TYR A 431 -2.88 -5.09 -13.99
N ASP A 432 -3.83 -5.56 -14.78
CA ASP A 432 -5.14 -4.99 -15.00
C ASP A 432 -6.20 -6.11 -14.98
N GLU A 433 -7.41 -5.83 -15.41
CA GLU A 433 -8.47 -6.83 -15.48
C GLU A 433 -8.27 -7.90 -16.55
N ASN A 434 -7.24 -7.79 -17.40
CA ASN A 434 -7.01 -8.72 -18.50
C ASN A 434 -5.80 -9.61 -18.27
N ARG A 435 -4.79 -9.13 -17.53
CA ARG A 435 -3.52 -9.83 -17.40
C ARG A 435 -2.72 -9.43 -16.16
N LEU A 436 -1.78 -10.30 -15.82
CA LEU A 436 -0.69 -10.05 -14.88
C LEU A 436 0.64 -10.22 -15.60
N SER A 437 1.51 -9.22 -15.54
CA SER A 437 2.88 -9.28 -16.05
C SER A 437 3.89 -9.17 -14.90
N ILE A 438 4.85 -10.05 -14.86
CA ILE A 438 5.89 -10.14 -13.83
C ILE A 438 7.21 -9.71 -14.45
N TYR A 439 7.84 -8.69 -13.88
CA TYR A 439 9.12 -8.16 -14.32
C TYR A 439 10.16 -8.33 -13.23
N THR A 440 11.33 -8.82 -13.62
CA THR A 440 12.53 -8.82 -12.80
C THR A 440 13.56 -7.83 -13.33
N ASN A 441 14.59 -7.56 -12.52
CA ASN A 441 15.75 -6.85 -12.98
C ASN A 441 16.69 -7.80 -13.74
N ALA A 442 17.02 -7.47 -15.00
CA ALA A 442 17.86 -8.31 -15.87
C ALA A 442 19.27 -8.57 -15.33
N ALA A 443 19.70 -7.85 -14.31
CA ALA A 443 20.96 -8.09 -13.61
C ALA A 443 20.94 -9.33 -12.68
N LEU A 444 19.80 -10.02 -12.57
CA LEU A 444 19.65 -11.23 -11.76
C LEU A 444 20.50 -12.39 -12.26
N ARG A 445 21.16 -13.07 -11.34
CA ARG A 445 21.72 -14.40 -11.54
C ARG A 445 20.63 -15.43 -11.22
N GLU A 446 20.37 -16.33 -12.13
CA GLU A 446 19.34 -17.37 -11.98
C GLU A 446 19.54 -18.20 -10.70
N LYS A 447 18.73 -17.94 -9.70
CA LYS A 447 18.33 -18.90 -8.67
C LYS A 447 16.82 -18.84 -8.59
N VAL A 448 16.18 -19.81 -9.21
CA VAL A 448 14.72 -19.98 -9.10
C VAL A 448 14.46 -20.75 -7.83
N GLN A 449 14.20 -20.06 -6.77
CA GLN A 449 13.58 -20.62 -5.56
C GLN A 449 12.45 -19.69 -5.18
N TRP A 450 11.23 -20.18 -5.27
CA TRP A 450 10.03 -19.42 -4.88
C TRP A 450 10.06 -19.17 -3.39
N TYR A 451 9.80 -17.95 -3.00
CA TYR A 451 9.82 -17.52 -1.62
C TYR A 451 8.40 -17.35 -1.09
N ASN A 452 8.16 -17.86 0.11
CA ASN A 452 6.90 -17.71 0.80
C ASN A 452 6.94 -16.48 1.69
N ASP A 453 6.61 -15.32 1.12
CA ASP A 453 6.32 -14.14 1.94
C ASP A 453 4.81 -13.91 1.90
N THR A 454 4.14 -14.16 3.03
CA THR A 454 2.76 -13.77 3.24
C THR A 454 2.69 -12.25 3.26
N ILE A 455 2.77 -11.67 2.07
CA ILE A 455 2.64 -10.23 1.94
C ILE A 455 1.24 -9.85 2.33
N TYR A 456 1.16 -9.10 3.39
CA TYR A 456 -0.06 -8.47 3.82
C TYR A 456 -0.58 -7.59 2.69
N ASN A 457 -1.57 -8.09 1.98
CA ASN A 457 -2.15 -7.47 0.79
C ASN A 457 -3.03 -6.24 1.12
N GLY A 458 -2.90 -5.68 2.30
CA GLY A 458 -3.56 -4.46 2.72
C GLY A 458 -2.68 -3.21 2.70
N ARG A 459 -1.36 -3.38 2.60
CA ARG A 459 -0.47 -2.22 2.41
C ARG A 459 -0.36 -1.95 0.92
N LYS A 460 -1.08 -0.96 0.45
CA LYS A 460 -0.90 -0.38 -0.88
C LYS A 460 0.25 0.57 -0.89
#